data_76b8fe17f5d8414f522ee3deafc174e3
#
_entry.id   76b8fe17f5d8414f522ee3deafc174e3
#
_cell.length_a   1.000
_cell.length_b   1.000
_cell.length_c   1.000
_cell.angle_alpha   90.00
_cell.angle_beta   90.00
_cell.angle_gamma   90.00
#
_symmetry.space_group_name_H-M   'P 1'
#
loop_
_entity.id
_entity.type
_entity.pdbx_description
1 polymer ?
#
loop_
_entity_poly.entity_id
_entity_poly.type
_entity_poly.pdbx_seq_one_letter_code
_entity_poly.pdbx_strand_id
1 'polypeptide(L)'
;MVASAGMQADTKALHKVLAMRNVTYQHAHGRPMSVSATAQLLSNTLYHKRFFPYYTFNLVAGLDEQGRGAVYNYDAIGSYERSGYFCQGSGKGLIQPVLDNQLKADSPLLLPARNTLTSLPMEKALDLVKDAFVSAGERDIYTGDRVEIMIITKAGVQKDELMLKLD
;
A
#
# COMPACT_ATOMS: atom_id res chain seq x y z
N MET A 1 6.57 -5.07 0.40
CA MET A 1 5.20 -5.66 0.28
C MET A 1 4.46 -4.98 -0.86
N VAL A 2 3.67 -5.73 -1.63
CA VAL A 2 2.75 -5.19 -2.65
C VAL A 2 1.34 -5.59 -2.26
N ALA A 3 0.44 -4.62 -2.21
CA ALA A 3 -0.98 -4.82 -1.96
C ALA A 3 -1.78 -4.34 -3.17
N SER A 4 -2.78 -5.10 -3.57
CA SER A 4 -3.55 -4.82 -4.78
C SER A 4 -5.05 -5.00 -4.54
N ALA A 5 -5.84 -4.13 -5.17
CA ALA A 5 -7.28 -4.24 -5.26
C ALA A 5 -7.71 -4.17 -6.73
N GLY A 6 -8.88 -4.72 -7.05
CA GLY A 6 -9.41 -4.76 -8.40
C GLY A 6 -9.72 -6.17 -8.87
N MET A 7 -9.41 -6.49 -10.10
CA MET A 7 -9.68 -7.81 -10.67
C MET A 7 -8.69 -8.86 -10.14
N GLN A 8 -9.20 -9.88 -9.45
CA GLN A 8 -8.37 -10.89 -8.80
C GLN A 8 -7.46 -11.65 -9.79
N ALA A 9 -7.94 -11.97 -10.98
CA ALA A 9 -7.15 -12.67 -12.00
C ALA A 9 -5.92 -11.84 -12.42
N ASP A 10 -6.11 -10.54 -12.66
CA ASP A 10 -5.03 -9.63 -13.01
C ASP A 10 -4.05 -9.42 -11.85
N THR A 11 -4.57 -9.32 -10.63
CA THR A 11 -3.74 -9.23 -9.41
C THR A 11 -2.82 -10.44 -9.27
N LYS A 12 -3.35 -11.65 -9.43
CA LYS A 12 -2.56 -12.89 -9.35
C LYS A 12 -1.50 -12.96 -10.47
N ALA A 13 -1.88 -12.59 -11.69
CA ALA A 13 -0.96 -12.54 -12.82
C ALA A 13 0.17 -11.52 -12.59
N LEU A 14 -0.18 -10.31 -12.13
CA LEU A 14 0.77 -9.25 -11.82
C LEU A 14 1.75 -9.67 -10.72
N HIS A 15 1.25 -10.20 -9.61
CA HIS A 15 2.09 -10.65 -8.49
C HIS A 15 3.05 -11.77 -8.90
N LYS A 16 2.61 -12.69 -9.77
CA LYS A 16 3.48 -13.73 -10.32
C LYS A 16 4.62 -13.15 -11.15
N VAL A 17 4.35 -12.17 -12.00
CA VAL A 17 5.37 -11.48 -12.80
C VAL A 17 6.36 -10.76 -11.91
N LEU A 18 5.87 -10.04 -10.90
CA LEU A 18 6.74 -9.34 -9.94
C LEU A 18 7.62 -10.30 -9.15
N ALA A 19 7.08 -11.43 -8.69
CA ALA A 19 7.84 -12.46 -7.98
C ALA A 19 8.96 -13.03 -8.86
N MET A 20 8.69 -13.37 -10.12
CA MET A 20 9.69 -13.85 -11.06
C MET A 20 10.82 -12.81 -11.27
N ARG A 21 10.46 -11.55 -11.49
CA ARG A 21 11.43 -10.47 -11.70
C ARG A 21 12.27 -10.20 -10.45
N ASN A 22 11.68 -10.32 -9.26
CA ASN A 22 12.40 -10.20 -8.00
C ASN A 22 13.46 -11.31 -7.84
N VAL A 23 13.12 -12.56 -8.15
CA VAL A 23 14.07 -13.68 -8.13
C VAL A 23 15.22 -13.44 -9.12
N THR A 24 14.91 -13.04 -10.34
CA THR A 24 15.92 -12.70 -11.37
C THR A 24 16.86 -11.58 -10.89
N TYR A 25 16.29 -10.54 -10.27
CA TYR A 25 17.07 -9.44 -9.72
C TYR A 25 18.02 -9.91 -8.61
N GLN A 26 17.53 -10.73 -7.67
CA GLN A 26 18.36 -11.26 -6.57
C GLN A 26 19.51 -12.12 -7.09
N HIS A 27 19.27 -12.94 -8.11
CA HIS A 27 20.33 -13.71 -8.78
C HIS A 27 21.37 -12.82 -9.44
N ALA A 28 20.96 -11.79 -10.14
CA ALA A 28 21.87 -10.89 -10.86
C ALA A 28 22.70 -10.00 -9.92
N HIS A 29 22.14 -9.58 -8.80
CA HIS A 29 22.76 -8.57 -7.92
C HIS A 29 23.19 -9.10 -6.54
N GLY A 30 22.87 -10.35 -6.20
CA GLY A 30 23.24 -10.97 -4.92
C GLY A 30 22.63 -10.34 -3.68
N ARG A 31 21.57 -9.51 -3.85
CA ARG A 31 20.91 -8.80 -2.76
C ARG A 31 19.41 -8.64 -3.05
N PRO A 32 18.57 -8.51 -2.01
CA PRO A 32 17.17 -8.20 -2.17
C PRO A 32 16.94 -6.85 -2.87
N MET A 33 15.86 -6.75 -3.62
CA MET A 33 15.43 -5.51 -4.27
C MET A 33 14.98 -4.49 -3.20
N SER A 34 15.44 -3.24 -3.31
CA SER A 34 14.98 -2.14 -2.46
C SER A 34 13.51 -1.82 -2.73
N VAL A 35 12.85 -1.14 -1.77
CA VAL A 35 11.46 -0.72 -1.96
C VAL A 35 11.31 0.25 -3.14
N SER A 36 12.26 1.18 -3.32
CA SER A 36 12.26 2.11 -4.46
C SER A 36 12.48 1.40 -5.80
N ALA A 37 13.37 0.41 -5.85
CA ALA A 37 13.55 -0.42 -7.04
C ALA A 37 12.30 -1.24 -7.36
N THR A 38 11.64 -1.80 -6.34
CA THR A 38 10.36 -2.50 -6.49
C THR A 38 9.28 -1.56 -7.01
N ALA A 39 9.24 -0.32 -6.52
CA ALA A 39 8.31 0.70 -6.99
C ALA A 39 8.51 0.99 -8.48
N GLN A 40 9.73 1.18 -8.93
CA GLN A 40 10.03 1.41 -10.34
C GLN A 40 9.73 0.17 -11.21
N LEU A 41 10.05 -1.02 -10.72
CA LEU A 41 9.73 -2.27 -11.42
C LEU A 41 8.23 -2.43 -11.64
N LEU A 42 7.42 -2.16 -10.62
CA LEU A 42 5.97 -2.22 -10.73
C LEU A 42 5.46 -1.20 -11.76
N SER A 43 5.93 0.03 -11.71
CA SER A 43 5.59 1.07 -12.68
C SER A 43 5.87 0.61 -14.11
N ASN A 44 7.07 0.12 -14.38
CA ASN A 44 7.44 -0.36 -15.71
C ASN A 44 6.60 -1.56 -16.15
N THR A 45 6.27 -2.46 -15.22
CA THR A 45 5.44 -3.65 -15.49
C THR A 45 4.03 -3.26 -15.88
N LEU A 46 3.43 -2.30 -15.17
CA LEU A 46 2.09 -1.79 -15.47
C LEU A 46 2.07 -1.04 -16.80
N TYR A 47 3.05 -0.17 -17.04
CA TYR A 47 3.11 0.63 -18.27
C TYR A 47 3.38 -0.21 -19.53
N HIS A 48 4.03 -1.34 -19.41
CA HIS A 48 4.20 -2.28 -20.53
C HIS A 48 2.86 -2.74 -21.11
N LYS A 49 1.81 -2.75 -20.29
CA LYS A 49 0.42 -3.02 -20.71
C LYS A 49 -0.44 -1.76 -20.79
N ARG A 50 0.14 -0.62 -21.16
CA ARG A 50 -0.55 0.68 -21.22
C ARG A 50 -1.86 0.65 -22.02
N PHE A 51 -1.91 -0.08 -23.12
CA PHE A 51 -3.06 -0.13 -24.02
C PHE A 51 -4.04 -1.27 -23.72
N PHE A 52 -3.69 -2.18 -22.84
CA PHE A 52 -4.59 -3.17 -22.25
C PHE A 52 -4.17 -3.44 -20.80
N PRO A 53 -4.47 -2.51 -19.87
CA PRO A 53 -3.92 -2.51 -18.53
C PRO A 53 -4.36 -3.69 -17.67
N TYR A 54 -3.54 -4.05 -16.69
CA TYR A 54 -4.01 -4.78 -15.53
C TYR A 54 -5.06 -3.95 -14.81
N TYR A 55 -6.23 -4.54 -14.58
CA TYR A 55 -7.27 -3.89 -13.78
C TYR A 55 -6.93 -4.04 -12.28
N THR A 56 -5.88 -3.36 -11.86
CA THR A 56 -5.35 -3.41 -10.50
C THR A 56 -4.98 -2.02 -10.01
N PHE A 57 -5.31 -1.75 -8.75
CA PHE A 57 -4.94 -0.54 -8.04
C PHE A 57 -4.01 -0.95 -6.92
N ASN A 58 -2.77 -0.48 -6.98
CA ASN A 58 -1.67 -1.05 -6.24
C ASN A 58 -1.10 -0.08 -5.21
N LEU A 59 -0.62 -0.63 -4.10
CA LEU A 59 0.23 0.03 -3.13
C LEU A 59 1.52 -0.78 -2.97
N VAL A 60 2.65 -0.10 -2.82
CA VAL A 60 3.91 -0.71 -2.41
C VAL A 60 4.31 -0.11 -1.07
N ALA A 61 4.64 -0.95 -0.12
CA ALA A 61 5.09 -0.52 1.20
C ALA A 61 6.34 -1.29 1.65
N GLY A 62 7.21 -0.60 2.35
CA GLY A 62 8.43 -1.19 2.90
C GLY A 62 9.26 -0.16 3.66
N LEU A 63 10.49 -0.51 3.97
CA LEU A 63 11.46 0.40 4.55
C LEU A 63 12.44 0.87 3.47
N ASP A 64 12.74 2.17 3.48
CA ASP A 64 13.77 2.73 2.61
C ASP A 64 15.19 2.38 3.11
N GLU A 65 16.22 2.81 2.38
CA GLU A 65 17.62 2.53 2.73
C GLU A 65 18.05 3.13 4.07
N GLN A 66 17.35 4.16 4.55
CA GLN A 66 17.55 4.75 5.87
C GLN A 66 16.75 4.03 6.96
N GLY A 67 15.94 3.03 6.59
CA GLY A 67 15.08 2.27 7.49
C GLY A 67 13.82 3.04 7.93
N ARG A 68 13.38 4.01 7.14
CA ARG A 68 12.13 4.75 7.34
C ARG A 68 11.03 4.12 6.50
N GLY A 69 9.79 4.18 7.00
CA GLY A 69 8.65 3.70 6.24
C GLY A 69 8.48 4.42 4.90
N ALA A 70 8.16 3.66 3.86
CA ALA A 70 7.91 4.17 2.53
C ALA A 70 6.64 3.54 1.96
N VAL A 71 5.73 4.37 1.49
CA VAL A 71 4.49 3.96 0.82
C VAL A 71 4.45 4.60 -0.55
N TYR A 72 4.19 3.78 -1.57
CA TYR A 72 4.01 4.22 -2.95
C TYR A 72 2.60 3.91 -3.40
N ASN A 73 1.94 4.88 -3.99
CA ASN A 73 0.60 4.77 -4.55
C ASN A 73 0.64 4.79 -6.07
N TYR A 74 -0.19 3.97 -6.72
CA TYR A 74 -0.21 3.78 -8.17
C TYR A 74 -1.58 4.01 -8.76
N ASP A 75 -1.59 4.45 -10.04
CA ASP A 75 -2.72 4.24 -10.93
C ASP A 75 -2.60 2.89 -11.67
N ALA A 76 -3.59 2.55 -12.50
CA ALA A 76 -3.62 1.28 -13.19
C ALA A 76 -2.54 1.14 -14.29
N ILE A 77 -2.00 2.25 -14.78
CA ILE A 77 -1.01 2.29 -15.87
C ILE A 77 0.41 2.56 -15.40
N GLY A 78 0.63 2.58 -14.08
CA GLY A 78 1.97 2.62 -13.51
C GLY A 78 2.50 4.00 -13.12
N SER A 79 1.71 5.08 -13.25
CA SER A 79 2.06 6.35 -12.62
C SER A 79 2.05 6.18 -11.11
N TYR A 80 3.09 6.64 -10.43
CA TYR A 80 3.20 6.46 -8.98
C TYR A 80 3.82 7.66 -8.28
N GLU A 81 3.51 7.77 -7.00
CA GLU A 81 4.08 8.76 -6.10
C GLU A 81 4.35 8.13 -4.72
N ARG A 82 5.37 8.64 -4.03
CA ARG A 82 5.61 8.31 -2.63
C ARG A 82 4.78 9.23 -1.75
N SER A 83 4.10 8.64 -0.75
CA SER A 83 3.31 9.37 0.23
C SER A 83 3.53 8.77 1.62
N GLY A 84 3.14 9.48 2.68
CA GLY A 84 3.19 8.97 4.06
C GLY A 84 2.12 7.90 4.35
N TYR A 85 1.00 7.97 3.65
CA TYR A 85 -0.14 7.03 3.76
C TYR A 85 -0.94 7.04 2.48
N PHE A 86 -1.64 5.96 2.19
CA PHE A 86 -2.59 5.90 1.09
C PHE A 86 -3.55 4.72 1.22
N CYS A 87 -4.69 4.81 0.53
CA CYS A 87 -5.71 3.77 0.51
C CYS A 87 -6.06 3.41 -0.94
N GLN A 88 -6.23 2.11 -1.20
CA GLN A 88 -6.78 1.58 -2.45
C GLN A 88 -7.81 0.49 -2.14
N GLY A 89 -8.79 0.32 -3.01
CA GLY A 89 -9.85 -0.67 -2.87
C GLY A 89 -11.24 -0.08 -2.86
N SER A 90 -12.24 -0.92 -2.63
CA SER A 90 -13.66 -0.53 -2.61
C SER A 90 -13.99 0.48 -1.50
N GLY A 91 -13.32 0.38 -0.35
CA GLY A 91 -13.46 1.29 0.78
C GLY A 91 -12.67 2.59 0.69
N LYS A 92 -11.94 2.85 -0.41
CA LYS A 92 -11.08 4.03 -0.55
C LYS A 92 -11.80 5.35 -0.26
N GLY A 93 -12.99 5.51 -0.81
CA GLY A 93 -13.80 6.73 -0.61
C GLY A 93 -14.27 6.95 0.82
N LEU A 94 -14.27 5.90 1.65
CA LEU A 94 -14.66 5.96 3.07
C LEU A 94 -13.44 6.13 3.98
N ILE A 95 -12.31 5.51 3.66
CA ILE A 95 -11.10 5.49 4.49
C ILE A 95 -10.20 6.70 4.22
N GLN A 96 -9.98 7.06 2.95
CA GLN A 96 -9.04 8.14 2.59
C GLN A 96 -9.37 9.47 3.27
N PRO A 97 -10.65 9.93 3.34
CA PRO A 97 -10.98 11.17 4.06
C PRO A 97 -10.65 11.12 5.55
N VAL A 98 -10.81 9.97 6.19
CA VAL A 98 -10.46 9.78 7.60
C VAL A 98 -8.95 9.90 7.78
N LEU A 99 -8.16 9.23 6.94
CA LEU A 99 -6.71 9.34 6.96
C LEU A 99 -6.24 10.78 6.70
N ASP A 100 -6.82 11.45 5.71
CA ASP A 100 -6.51 12.84 5.37
C ASP A 100 -6.81 13.78 6.54
N ASN A 101 -7.89 13.55 7.27
CA ASN A 101 -8.24 14.34 8.44
C ASN A 101 -7.31 14.10 9.63
N GLN A 102 -6.98 12.83 9.92
CA GLN A 102 -6.21 12.45 11.11
C GLN A 102 -4.70 12.63 10.92
N LEU A 103 -4.22 12.61 9.67
CA LEU A 103 -2.81 12.67 9.32
C LEU A 103 -2.42 13.98 8.65
N LYS A 104 -3.14 15.07 8.96
CA LYS A 104 -2.79 16.42 8.51
C LYS A 104 -1.39 16.78 8.99
N ALA A 105 -0.56 17.30 8.07
CA ALA A 105 0.63 18.05 8.48
C ALA A 105 0.20 19.28 9.31
N ASP A 106 0.93 19.61 10.35
CA ASP A 106 0.65 20.73 11.26
C ASP A 106 0.69 22.13 10.61
N SER A 107 0.79 22.21 9.28
CA SER A 107 0.79 23.45 8.53
C SER A 107 -0.37 23.50 7.53
N PRO A 108 -1.33 24.43 7.74
CA PRO A 108 -2.49 24.59 6.84
C PRO A 108 -2.14 25.14 5.45
N LEU A 109 -0.90 25.56 5.23
CA LEU A 109 -0.42 26.15 3.97
C LEU A 109 0.42 25.20 3.11
N LEU A 110 0.80 24.07 3.64
CA LEU A 110 1.48 23.03 2.87
C LEU A 110 0.43 22.00 2.43
N LEU A 111 0.20 21.92 1.13
CA LEU A 111 -0.34 20.74 0.48
C LEU A 111 0.24 19.49 1.17
N PRO A 112 -0.52 18.38 1.31
CA PRO A 112 0.02 17.16 1.90
C PRO A 112 1.35 16.91 1.19
N ALA A 113 2.44 17.18 1.91
CA ALA A 113 3.74 17.20 1.29
C ALA A 113 3.98 15.79 0.78
N ARG A 114 4.18 15.66 -0.51
CA ARG A 114 4.41 14.41 -1.25
C ARG A 114 5.46 13.50 -0.62
N ASN A 115 6.19 13.98 0.37
CA ASN A 115 7.28 13.32 1.07
C ASN A 115 7.20 13.45 2.59
N THR A 116 6.10 13.90 3.19
CA THR A 116 6.00 13.94 4.65
C THR A 116 5.87 12.54 5.20
N LEU A 117 6.92 12.13 5.88
CA LEU A 117 6.92 10.97 6.74
C LEU A 117 5.93 11.23 7.86
N THR A 118 4.91 10.39 7.96
CA THR A 118 3.99 10.43 9.08
C THR A 118 4.70 9.88 10.30
N SER A 119 5.04 10.72 11.26
CA SER A 119 5.69 10.30 12.52
C SER A 119 4.63 10.02 13.57
N LEU A 120 3.89 8.93 13.44
CA LEU A 120 2.98 8.45 14.47
C LEU A 120 3.62 7.34 15.29
N PRO A 121 3.37 7.29 16.62
CA PRO A 121 3.62 6.10 17.41
C PRO A 121 2.88 4.91 16.83
N MET A 122 3.51 3.72 16.89
CA MET A 122 2.96 2.48 16.33
C MET A 122 1.52 2.19 16.81
N GLU A 123 1.28 2.33 18.10
CA GLU A 123 -0.05 2.10 18.70
C GLU A 123 -1.12 3.00 18.07
N LYS A 124 -0.84 4.29 17.97
CA LYS A 124 -1.78 5.25 17.34
C LYS A 124 -2.02 4.97 15.88
N ALA A 125 -1.00 4.53 15.15
CA ALA A 125 -1.15 4.14 13.75
C ALA A 125 -2.04 2.90 13.61
N LEU A 126 -1.87 1.90 14.48
CA LEU A 126 -2.70 0.70 14.51
C LEU A 126 -4.16 1.02 14.86
N ASP A 127 -4.38 1.84 15.89
CA ASP A 127 -5.73 2.26 16.30
C ASP A 127 -6.44 2.98 15.15
N LEU A 128 -5.75 3.91 14.49
CA LEU A 128 -6.30 4.65 13.35
C LEU A 128 -6.68 3.71 12.20
N VAL A 129 -5.82 2.75 11.86
CA VAL A 129 -6.10 1.78 10.79
C VAL A 129 -7.28 0.89 11.17
N LYS A 130 -7.34 0.40 12.41
CA LYS A 130 -8.44 -0.42 12.91
C LYS A 130 -9.77 0.34 12.87
N ASP A 131 -9.81 1.57 13.36
CA ASP A 131 -11.01 2.43 13.34
C ASP A 131 -11.48 2.74 11.92
N ALA A 132 -10.54 3.00 11.00
CA ALA A 132 -10.84 3.25 9.60
C ALA A 132 -11.49 2.03 8.93
N PHE A 133 -10.98 0.82 9.18
CA PHE A 133 -11.55 -0.41 8.63
C PHE A 133 -12.88 -0.79 9.27
N VAL A 134 -13.06 -0.59 10.56
CA VAL A 134 -14.37 -0.77 11.23
C VAL A 134 -15.41 0.17 10.60
N SER A 135 -15.05 1.43 10.39
CA SER A 135 -15.94 2.41 9.74
C SER A 135 -16.29 2.02 8.30
N ALA A 136 -15.31 1.55 7.53
CA ALA A 136 -15.55 1.08 6.16
C ALA A 136 -16.43 -0.17 6.14
N GLY A 137 -16.22 -1.11 7.07
CA GLY A 137 -17.02 -2.33 7.19
C GLY A 137 -18.50 -2.09 7.46
N GLU A 138 -18.86 -0.95 8.07
CA GLU A 138 -20.27 -0.59 8.30
C GLU A 138 -20.99 -0.09 7.04
N ARG A 139 -20.27 0.39 6.04
CA ARG A 139 -20.87 1.04 4.86
C ARG A 139 -20.47 0.45 3.51
N ASP A 140 -19.32 -0.19 3.43
CA ASP A 140 -18.87 -0.85 2.20
C ASP A 140 -19.26 -2.32 2.21
N ILE A 141 -20.12 -2.71 1.26
CA ILE A 141 -20.59 -4.10 1.14
C ILE A 141 -19.48 -5.10 0.78
N TYR A 142 -18.36 -4.65 0.25
CA TYR A 142 -17.22 -5.49 -0.13
C TYR A 142 -16.15 -5.56 0.95
N THR A 143 -16.30 -4.84 2.04
CA THR A 143 -15.40 -4.88 3.20
C THR A 143 -16.06 -5.65 4.33
N GLY A 144 -15.44 -6.76 4.76
CA GLY A 144 -16.01 -7.60 5.81
C GLY A 144 -15.07 -8.70 6.25
N ASP A 145 -15.57 -9.63 7.05
CA ASP A 145 -14.92 -10.78 7.65
C ASP A 145 -13.74 -10.37 8.55
N ARG A 146 -12.55 -10.24 8.01
CA ARG A 146 -11.33 -9.89 8.77
C ARG A 146 -10.40 -8.98 7.99
N VAL A 147 -9.64 -8.18 8.73
CA VAL A 147 -8.54 -7.37 8.22
C VAL A 147 -7.24 -8.02 8.65
N GLU A 148 -6.37 -8.33 7.69
CA GLU A 148 -5.01 -8.77 7.95
C GLU A 148 -4.10 -7.53 7.96
N ILE A 149 -3.42 -7.29 9.09
CA ILE A 149 -2.54 -6.14 9.30
C ILE A 149 -1.09 -6.61 9.27
N MET A 150 -0.31 -6.08 8.33
CA MET A 150 1.12 -6.36 8.23
C MET A 150 1.93 -5.19 8.76
N ILE A 151 2.70 -5.42 9.81
CA ILE A 151 3.59 -4.43 10.45
C ILE A 151 5.01 -4.72 10.01
N ILE A 152 5.58 -3.81 9.22
CA ILE A 152 6.94 -3.96 8.65
C ILE A 152 7.89 -3.08 9.46
N THR A 153 8.84 -3.71 10.14
CA THR A 153 9.88 -3.04 10.93
C THR A 153 11.28 -3.54 10.56
N LYS A 154 12.31 -2.92 11.11
CA LYS A 154 13.70 -3.41 10.95
C LYS A 154 13.92 -4.81 11.55
N ALA A 155 13.10 -5.21 12.52
CA ALA A 155 13.17 -6.53 13.13
C ALA A 155 12.46 -7.63 12.30
N GLY A 156 11.70 -7.23 11.29
CA GLY A 156 10.95 -8.14 10.42
C GLY A 156 9.51 -7.73 10.21
N VAL A 157 8.71 -8.67 9.73
CA VAL A 157 7.28 -8.50 9.47
C VAL A 157 6.48 -9.21 10.56
N GLN A 158 5.60 -8.48 11.22
CA GLN A 158 4.62 -9.02 12.16
C GLN A 158 3.24 -8.98 11.50
N LYS A 159 2.40 -9.94 11.84
CA LYS A 159 1.00 -10.01 11.41
C LYS A 159 0.08 -9.84 12.60
N ASP A 160 -0.94 -9.03 12.43
CA ASP A 160 -2.07 -8.86 13.35
C ASP A 160 -3.37 -9.04 12.56
N GLU A 161 -4.45 -9.37 13.24
CA GLU A 161 -5.76 -9.57 12.63
C GLU A 161 -6.82 -8.80 13.41
N LEU A 162 -7.75 -8.19 12.67
CA LEU A 162 -8.94 -7.57 13.24
C LEU A 162 -10.17 -8.23 12.62
N MET A 163 -11.03 -8.80 13.47
CA MET A 163 -12.33 -9.28 13.03
C MET A 163 -13.29 -8.10 12.84
N LEU A 164 -13.89 -8.03 11.67
CA LEU A 164 -14.96 -7.09 11.38
C LEU A 164 -16.32 -7.72 11.70
N LYS A 165 -17.38 -6.91 11.64
CA LYS A 165 -18.74 -7.37 11.82
C LYS A 165 -19.07 -8.47 10.80
N LEU A 166 -19.62 -9.56 11.28
CA LEU A 166 -20.17 -10.62 10.44
C LEU A 166 -21.56 -10.18 9.98
N ASP A 167 -21.76 -10.15 8.69
CA ASP A 167 -23.06 -9.91 8.07
C ASP A 167 -23.85 -11.19 7.89
#